data_a25d828590deac71c7c1538bae067979
#
_entry.id   a25d828590deac71c7c1538bae067979
#
_cell.length_a   1.000
_cell.length_b   1.000
_cell.length_c   1.000
_cell.angle_alpha   90.00
_cell.angle_beta   90.00
_cell.angle_gamma   90.00
#
_symmetry.space_group_name_H-M   'P 1'
#
loop_
_entity.id
_entity.type
_entity.pdbx_description
1 polymer ?
#
loop_
_entity_poly.entity_id
_entity_poly.type
_entity_poly.pdbx_seq_one_letter_code
_entity_poly.pdbx_strand_id
1 'polypeptide(L)'
;MEYVDGSGYPTIYENEVGVMANDPAYPEQLKNAQKHIDAASARTDETVDIWNKLDSGSDSRFAHLATINAEYKNRGADSDERNNGLGRAFSILNAMEIVPSTMYWLWVSPDSQMIGYGNVVDIENKDYYYRTVNNPDIRKIDLDKINFGTVEYSAQDIYKQEPTFTEITFTK
;
A
#
# COMPACT_ATOMS: atom_id res chain seq x y z
N MET A 1 12.53 11.18 -3.60
CA MET A 1 13.03 12.58 -3.66
C MET A 1 12.41 13.33 -2.50
N GLU A 2 13.22 13.88 -1.63
CA GLU A 2 12.79 14.58 -0.42
C GLU A 2 13.52 15.91 -0.30
N TYR A 3 12.87 16.91 0.30
CA TYR A 3 13.52 18.16 0.67
C TYR A 3 14.11 18.00 2.07
N VAL A 4 15.42 18.12 2.16
CA VAL A 4 16.15 18.12 3.43
C VAL A 4 16.39 19.55 3.84
N ASP A 5 16.08 19.89 5.09
CA ASP A 5 16.25 21.22 5.62
C ASP A 5 17.67 21.78 5.39
N GLY A 6 17.73 22.97 4.81
CA GLY A 6 18.99 23.67 4.56
C GLY A 6 19.71 23.35 3.26
N SER A 7 19.26 22.37 2.47
CA SER A 7 19.92 22.01 1.20
C SER A 7 19.50 22.92 0.02
N GLY A 8 18.30 23.50 0.06
CA GLY A 8 17.73 24.29 -1.03
C GLY A 8 17.33 23.48 -2.27
N TYR A 9 17.65 22.20 -2.33
CA TYR A 9 17.34 21.27 -3.43
C TYR A 9 16.81 19.96 -2.89
N PRO A 10 15.93 19.26 -3.62
CA PRO A 10 15.47 17.93 -3.22
C PRO A 10 16.62 16.92 -3.27
N THR A 11 16.72 16.09 -2.26
CA THR A 11 17.64 14.95 -2.24
C THR A 11 16.96 13.74 -2.89
N ILE A 12 17.68 13.07 -3.79
CA ILE A 12 17.21 11.84 -4.45
C ILE A 12 17.89 10.67 -3.75
N TYR A 13 17.08 9.76 -3.24
CA TYR A 13 17.53 8.50 -2.65
C TYR A 13 17.21 7.35 -3.60
N GLU A 14 18.13 6.39 -3.68
CA GLU A 14 17.81 5.08 -4.26
C GLU A 14 16.93 4.31 -3.27
N ASN A 15 15.77 3.83 -3.74
CA ASN A 15 14.81 3.14 -2.89
C ASN A 15 14.98 1.62 -2.99
N GLU A 16 16.01 1.10 -2.34
CA GLU A 16 16.38 -0.33 -2.39
C GLU A 16 15.31 -1.25 -1.77
N VAL A 17 14.53 -0.73 -0.81
CA VAL A 17 13.47 -1.49 -0.14
C VAL A 17 12.13 -1.42 -0.87
N GLY A 18 11.99 -0.51 -1.84
CA GLY A 18 10.78 -0.37 -2.66
C GLY A 18 9.56 0.15 -1.90
N VAL A 19 9.76 0.96 -0.85
CA VAL A 19 8.69 1.47 0.02
C VAL A 19 8.86 2.96 0.24
N MET A 20 7.75 3.66 0.33
CA MET A 20 7.67 5.06 0.76
C MET A 20 6.56 5.25 1.79
N ALA A 21 6.77 6.12 2.75
CA ALA A 21 5.76 6.58 3.69
C ALA A 21 5.96 8.09 3.96
N ASN A 22 5.05 8.69 4.73
CA ASN A 22 4.99 10.15 4.85
C ASN A 22 6.12 10.73 5.69
N ASP A 23 6.41 10.11 6.85
CA ASP A 23 7.24 10.67 7.90
C ASP A 23 7.76 9.53 8.80
N PRO A 24 8.96 9.61 9.33
CA PRO A 24 10.00 10.59 9.10
C PRO A 24 10.65 10.50 7.69
N ALA A 25 11.70 11.30 7.43
CA ALA A 25 12.44 11.25 6.15
C ALA A 25 13.00 9.85 5.85
N TYR A 26 13.12 9.50 4.57
CA TYR A 26 13.49 8.15 4.11
C TYR A 26 14.72 7.53 4.82
N PRO A 27 15.84 8.24 5.02
CA PRO A 27 17.00 7.63 5.71
C PRO A 27 16.71 7.24 7.16
N GLU A 28 15.85 8.00 7.85
CA GLU A 28 15.46 7.68 9.23
C GLU A 28 14.49 6.52 9.27
N GLN A 29 13.50 6.49 8.35
CA GLN A 29 12.59 5.35 8.20
C GLN A 29 13.36 4.06 7.91
N LEU A 30 14.33 4.11 7.00
CA LEU A 30 15.18 2.97 6.68
C LEU A 30 15.98 2.48 7.89
N LYS A 31 16.59 3.39 8.64
CA LYS A 31 17.31 3.08 9.88
C LYS A 31 16.41 2.40 10.92
N ASN A 32 15.20 2.92 11.10
CA ASN A 32 14.23 2.37 12.05
C ASN A 32 13.73 0.98 11.63
N ALA A 33 13.59 0.75 10.33
CA ALA A 33 13.15 -0.53 9.78
C ALA A 33 14.27 -1.59 9.70
N GLN A 34 15.55 -1.21 9.74
CA GLN A 34 16.69 -2.09 9.40
C GLN A 34 16.70 -3.39 10.21
N LYS A 35 16.46 -3.33 11.52
CA LYS A 35 16.41 -4.53 12.36
C LYS A 35 15.33 -5.53 11.92
N HIS A 36 14.21 -5.04 11.43
CA HIS A 36 13.10 -5.88 10.95
C HIS A 36 13.40 -6.46 9.58
N ILE A 37 14.08 -5.69 8.72
CA ILE A 37 14.56 -6.16 7.41
C ILE A 37 15.60 -7.26 7.61
N ASP A 38 16.54 -7.07 8.53
CA ASP A 38 17.58 -8.05 8.86
C ASP A 38 16.97 -9.33 9.44
N ALA A 39 16.03 -9.20 10.35
CA ALA A 39 15.29 -10.33 10.93
C ALA A 39 14.51 -11.12 9.88
N ALA A 40 13.83 -10.44 8.96
CA ALA A 40 13.13 -11.06 7.85
C ALA A 40 14.11 -11.81 6.92
N SER A 41 15.26 -11.23 6.65
CA SER A 41 16.32 -11.84 5.84
C SER A 41 16.94 -13.08 6.51
N ALA A 42 17.13 -13.02 7.81
CA ALA A 42 17.65 -14.12 8.63
C ALA A 42 16.57 -15.15 9.04
N ARG A 43 15.29 -14.81 8.82
CA ARG A 43 14.12 -15.60 9.28
C ARG A 43 14.12 -15.86 10.77
N THR A 44 14.36 -14.80 11.55
CA THR A 44 14.37 -14.86 13.01
C THR A 44 12.97 -14.60 13.59
N ASP A 45 12.77 -14.95 14.87
CA ASP A 45 11.51 -14.70 15.57
C ASP A 45 11.16 -13.22 15.70
N GLU A 46 12.13 -12.30 15.55
CA GLU A 46 11.89 -10.86 15.55
C GLU A 46 10.98 -10.40 14.40
N THR A 47 10.92 -11.18 13.31
CA THR A 47 9.98 -10.91 12.21
C THR A 47 8.53 -11.01 12.69
N VAL A 48 8.23 -11.91 13.63
CA VAL A 48 6.91 -12.07 14.23
C VAL A 48 6.52 -10.87 15.08
N ASP A 49 7.49 -10.26 15.73
CA ASP A 49 7.27 -9.10 16.60
C ASP A 49 6.71 -7.89 15.85
N ILE A 50 7.13 -7.67 14.60
CA ILE A 50 6.61 -6.56 13.82
C ILE A 50 5.13 -6.72 13.49
N TRP A 51 4.67 -7.97 13.28
CA TRP A 51 3.26 -8.27 13.03
C TRP A 51 2.38 -8.05 14.25
N ASN A 52 2.95 -8.24 15.44
CA ASN A 52 2.24 -8.15 16.70
C ASN A 52 2.24 -6.73 17.30
N LYS A 53 3.18 -5.88 16.89
CA LYS A 53 3.39 -4.53 17.47
C LYS A 53 2.95 -3.41 16.53
N LEU A 54 2.20 -3.72 15.49
CA LEU A 54 1.75 -2.73 14.52
C LEU A 54 0.86 -1.68 15.16
N ASP A 55 1.39 -0.49 15.24
CA ASP A 55 0.56 0.69 15.25
C ASP A 55 0.34 1.19 13.80
N SER A 56 -0.49 2.19 13.63
CA SER A 56 -0.81 2.77 12.32
C SER A 56 0.11 3.93 11.95
N GLY A 57 1.18 4.15 12.70
CA GLY A 57 2.18 5.18 12.45
C GLY A 57 2.87 5.01 11.09
N SER A 58 3.36 6.11 10.53
CA SER A 58 4.01 6.11 9.22
C SER A 58 5.27 5.26 9.19
N ASP A 59 6.09 5.35 10.23
CA ASP A 59 7.31 4.57 10.42
C ASP A 59 7.03 3.07 10.61
N SER A 60 5.98 2.72 11.35
CA SER A 60 5.54 1.33 11.51
C SER A 60 5.04 0.74 10.20
N ARG A 61 4.26 1.48 9.42
CA ARG A 61 3.83 1.05 8.09
C ARG A 61 5.01 0.87 7.14
N PHE A 62 5.99 1.78 7.17
CA PHE A 62 7.20 1.66 6.37
C PHE A 62 7.98 0.39 6.75
N ALA A 63 8.24 0.17 8.03
CA ALA A 63 8.98 -1.00 8.51
C ALA A 63 8.27 -2.31 8.13
N HIS A 64 6.94 -2.34 8.24
CA HIS A 64 6.13 -3.49 7.85
C HIS A 64 6.24 -3.80 6.36
N LEU A 65 6.05 -2.80 5.50
CA LEU A 65 6.15 -2.98 4.05
C LEU A 65 7.57 -3.38 3.61
N ALA A 66 8.59 -2.77 4.19
CA ALA A 66 9.99 -3.10 3.92
C ALA A 66 10.31 -4.56 4.31
N THR A 67 9.78 -5.02 5.44
CA THR A 67 9.90 -6.42 5.88
C THR A 67 9.20 -7.38 4.93
N ILE A 68 7.97 -7.07 4.49
CA ILE A 68 7.24 -7.87 3.50
C ILE A 68 8.04 -7.98 2.19
N ASN A 69 8.63 -6.88 1.72
CA ASN A 69 9.42 -6.88 0.50
C ASN A 69 10.72 -7.69 0.66
N ALA A 70 11.39 -7.59 1.81
CA ALA A 70 12.58 -8.40 2.10
C ALA A 70 12.25 -9.90 2.12
N GLU A 71 11.19 -10.30 2.81
CA GLU A 71 10.69 -11.66 2.83
C GLU A 71 10.39 -12.20 1.42
N TYR A 72 9.78 -11.36 0.59
CA TYR A 72 9.43 -11.74 -0.77
C TYR A 72 10.69 -11.96 -1.63
N LYS A 73 11.66 -11.07 -1.54
CA LYS A 73 12.94 -11.22 -2.25
C LYS A 73 13.65 -12.51 -1.85
N ASN A 74 13.61 -12.87 -0.56
CA ASN A 74 14.27 -14.06 -0.02
C ASN A 74 13.63 -15.37 -0.45
N ARG A 75 12.32 -15.38 -0.68
CA ARG A 75 11.60 -16.59 -1.09
C ARG A 75 11.71 -16.91 -2.57
N GLY A 76 12.14 -15.98 -3.38
CA GLY A 76 12.08 -16.06 -4.84
C GLY A 76 10.66 -15.85 -5.37
N ALA A 77 10.53 -14.94 -6.31
CA ALA A 77 9.21 -14.50 -6.83
C ALA A 77 8.41 -15.61 -7.52
N ASP A 78 9.09 -16.62 -8.04
CA ASP A 78 8.56 -17.59 -8.99
C ASP A 78 7.97 -18.87 -8.36
N SER A 79 8.00 -19.01 -7.04
CA SER A 79 7.74 -20.30 -6.41
C SER A 79 6.29 -20.59 -6.06
N ASP A 80 5.36 -19.66 -6.24
CA ASP A 80 3.97 -19.85 -5.80
C ASP A 80 2.96 -19.31 -6.82
N GLU A 81 2.24 -20.21 -7.48
CA GLU A 81 1.13 -19.88 -8.38
C GLU A 81 0.02 -19.06 -7.70
N ARG A 82 -0.06 -19.08 -6.36
CA ARG A 82 -0.96 -18.24 -5.56
C ARG A 82 -0.48 -16.80 -5.48
N ASN A 83 0.69 -16.52 -6.01
CA ASN A 83 1.34 -15.22 -5.95
C ASN A 83 1.01 -14.39 -7.20
N ASN A 84 -0.26 -14.31 -7.54
CA ASN A 84 -0.68 -13.41 -8.61
C ASN A 84 -0.42 -11.97 -8.15
N GLY A 85 0.31 -11.22 -8.98
CA GLY A 85 0.81 -9.89 -8.63
C GLY A 85 -0.28 -8.94 -8.13
N LEU A 86 -1.46 -8.95 -8.76
CA LEU A 86 -2.59 -8.12 -8.38
C LEU A 86 -3.18 -8.51 -7.02
N GLY A 87 -3.43 -9.81 -6.81
CA GLY A 87 -3.97 -10.31 -5.54
C GLY A 87 -3.03 -10.03 -4.38
N ARG A 88 -1.73 -10.21 -4.58
CA ARG A 88 -0.71 -9.87 -3.59
C ARG A 88 -0.68 -8.37 -3.29
N ALA A 89 -0.70 -7.53 -4.31
CA ALA A 89 -0.67 -6.09 -4.13
C ALA A 89 -1.87 -5.60 -3.28
N PHE A 90 -3.07 -6.10 -3.55
CA PHE A 90 -4.24 -5.78 -2.72
C PHE A 90 -4.17 -6.39 -1.32
N SER A 91 -3.55 -7.55 -1.15
CA SER A 91 -3.32 -8.12 0.19
C SER A 91 -2.37 -7.26 1.02
N ILE A 92 -1.33 -6.70 0.41
CA ILE A 92 -0.42 -5.75 1.06
C ILE A 92 -1.17 -4.46 1.42
N LEU A 93 -1.99 -3.92 0.52
CA LEU A 93 -2.82 -2.75 0.81
C LEU A 93 -3.79 -3.01 1.98
N ASN A 94 -4.40 -4.20 2.05
CA ASN A 94 -5.26 -4.59 3.18
C ASN A 94 -4.53 -4.55 4.52
N ALA A 95 -3.28 -4.99 4.55
CA ALA A 95 -2.47 -4.97 5.76
C ALA A 95 -2.14 -3.54 6.24
N MET A 96 -2.26 -2.54 5.35
CA MET A 96 -1.98 -1.14 5.64
C MET A 96 -3.24 -0.31 5.89
N GLU A 97 -4.42 -0.90 5.80
CA GLU A 97 -5.68 -0.17 5.99
C GLU A 97 -5.86 0.28 7.44
N ILE A 98 -6.28 1.53 7.57
CA ILE A 98 -6.72 2.10 8.85
C ILE A 98 -8.25 1.98 8.87
N VAL A 99 -8.76 1.19 9.80
CA VAL A 99 -10.22 1.05 9.98
C VAL A 99 -10.79 2.38 10.47
N PRO A 100 -11.79 2.94 9.78
CA PRO A 100 -12.40 4.20 10.19
C PRO A 100 -12.85 4.15 11.66
N SER A 101 -12.67 5.25 12.37
CA SER A 101 -13.08 5.41 13.79
C SER A 101 -12.33 4.55 14.81
N THR A 102 -11.30 3.82 14.43
CA THR A 102 -10.48 3.02 15.36
C THR A 102 -9.24 3.75 15.84
N MET A 103 -8.92 4.91 15.25
CA MET A 103 -7.75 5.67 15.63
C MET A 103 -7.99 6.45 16.91
N TYR A 104 -7.06 6.34 17.83
CA TYR A 104 -7.05 6.97 19.15
C TYR A 104 -7.08 8.50 19.13
N TRP A 105 -6.89 9.11 17.98
CA TRP A 105 -6.77 10.56 17.78
C TRP A 105 -8.10 11.31 17.62
N LEU A 106 -9.22 10.65 17.86
CA LEU A 106 -10.57 11.23 17.76
C LEU A 106 -10.76 12.51 18.56
N TRP A 107 -9.98 12.75 19.60
CA TRP A 107 -10.05 13.97 20.38
C TRP A 107 -9.25 15.15 19.78
N VAL A 108 -8.36 14.89 18.80
CA VAL A 108 -7.57 15.90 18.10
C VAL A 108 -8.22 16.28 16.77
N SER A 109 -8.88 15.33 16.12
CA SER A 109 -9.60 15.56 14.87
C SER A 109 -10.85 14.68 14.85
N PRO A 110 -12.05 15.28 14.69
CA PRO A 110 -13.29 14.53 14.52
C PRO A 110 -13.31 13.72 13.24
N ASP A 111 -12.50 14.11 12.25
CA ASP A 111 -12.29 13.35 11.02
C ASP A 111 -11.16 12.34 11.27
N SER A 112 -11.54 11.12 11.64
CA SER A 112 -10.60 10.04 11.83
C SER A 112 -9.72 9.89 10.59
N GLN A 113 -8.41 9.78 10.81
CA GLN A 113 -7.52 9.40 9.72
C GLN A 113 -7.96 8.06 9.15
N MET A 114 -8.23 8.03 7.88
CA MET A 114 -8.58 6.81 7.16
C MET A 114 -7.88 6.78 5.81
N ILE A 115 -7.67 5.59 5.29
CA ILE A 115 -7.24 5.44 3.91
C ILE A 115 -8.50 5.52 3.04
N GLY A 116 -8.71 6.65 2.39
CA GLY A 116 -9.90 6.89 1.58
C GLY A 116 -9.98 5.99 0.34
N TYR A 117 -8.83 5.65 -0.25
CA TYR A 117 -8.74 4.75 -1.39
C TYR A 117 -7.38 4.03 -1.41
N GLY A 118 -7.37 2.87 -2.04
CA GLY A 118 -6.14 2.13 -2.39
C GLY A 118 -6.08 1.90 -3.89
N ASN A 119 -4.88 1.95 -4.45
CA ASN A 119 -4.68 1.68 -5.88
C ASN A 119 -3.50 0.74 -6.11
N VAL A 120 -3.55 0.05 -7.24
CA VAL A 120 -2.47 -0.79 -7.78
C VAL A 120 -2.32 -0.47 -9.25
N VAL A 121 -1.09 -0.29 -9.69
CA VAL A 121 -0.77 -0.04 -11.10
C VAL A 121 0.00 -1.23 -11.65
N ASP A 122 -0.54 -1.86 -12.67
CA ASP A 122 0.16 -2.83 -13.50
C ASP A 122 0.80 -2.06 -14.67
N ILE A 123 2.10 -1.83 -14.54
CA ILE A 123 2.84 -1.00 -15.51
C ILE A 123 2.99 -1.72 -16.83
N GLU A 124 3.15 -3.05 -16.82
CA GLU A 124 3.36 -3.86 -18.02
C GLU A 124 2.08 -3.90 -18.88
N ASN A 125 0.94 -4.13 -18.24
CA ASN A 125 -0.36 -4.17 -18.91
C ASN A 125 -1.04 -2.80 -19.01
N LYS A 126 -0.45 -1.74 -18.44
CA LYS A 126 -1.01 -0.38 -18.38
C LYS A 126 -2.39 -0.32 -17.74
N ASP A 127 -2.61 -1.14 -16.75
CA ASP A 127 -3.86 -1.23 -16.01
C ASP A 127 -3.76 -0.47 -14.68
N TYR A 128 -4.74 0.38 -14.41
CA TYR A 128 -4.89 1.05 -13.13
C TYR A 128 -6.07 0.46 -12.38
N TYR A 129 -5.81 -0.12 -11.21
CA TYR A 129 -6.82 -0.71 -10.34
C TYR A 129 -7.02 0.14 -9.11
N TYR A 130 -8.26 0.27 -8.65
CA TYR A 130 -8.55 1.01 -7.42
C TYR A 130 -9.78 0.47 -6.70
N ARG A 131 -9.84 0.78 -5.42
CA ARG A 131 -11.01 0.62 -4.56
C ARG A 131 -11.09 1.79 -3.59
N THR A 132 -12.22 1.97 -2.94
CA THR A 132 -12.42 3.03 -1.95
C THR A 132 -12.86 2.44 -0.62
N VAL A 133 -12.77 3.25 0.46
CA VAL A 133 -13.24 2.83 1.79
C VAL A 133 -14.71 2.44 1.80
N ASN A 134 -15.53 3.08 0.98
CA ASN A 134 -16.98 2.83 0.89
C ASN A 134 -17.33 1.70 -0.09
N ASN A 135 -16.41 1.34 -0.97
CA ASN A 135 -16.65 0.32 -1.99
C ASN A 135 -15.40 -0.54 -2.17
N PRO A 136 -15.36 -1.74 -1.59
CA PRO A 136 -14.24 -2.66 -1.67
C PRO A 136 -14.08 -3.34 -3.03
N ASP A 137 -15.04 -3.21 -3.94
CA ASP A 137 -14.94 -3.78 -5.28
C ASP A 137 -13.72 -3.20 -6.00
N ILE A 138 -12.92 -4.08 -6.59
CA ILE A 138 -11.77 -3.68 -7.37
C ILE A 138 -12.25 -3.25 -8.76
N ARG A 139 -12.03 -1.99 -9.09
CA ARG A 139 -12.35 -1.40 -10.39
C ARG A 139 -11.08 -1.21 -11.19
N LYS A 140 -11.19 -1.34 -12.50
CA LYS A 140 -10.07 -1.28 -13.42
C LYS A 140 -10.27 -0.16 -14.44
N ILE A 141 -9.22 0.58 -14.71
CA ILE A 141 -9.08 1.46 -15.85
C ILE A 141 -7.97 0.90 -16.73
N ASP A 142 -8.31 0.58 -17.97
CA ASP A 142 -7.38 0.13 -19.01
C ASP A 142 -6.89 1.37 -19.75
N LEU A 143 -5.63 1.73 -19.57
CA LEU A 143 -5.07 2.97 -20.13
C LEU A 143 -4.89 2.86 -21.66
N ASP A 144 -4.77 1.67 -22.22
CA ASP A 144 -4.69 1.47 -23.67
C ASP A 144 -6.02 1.76 -24.37
N LYS A 145 -7.14 1.78 -23.64
CA LYS A 145 -8.46 2.18 -24.15
C LYS A 145 -8.69 3.68 -24.14
N ILE A 146 -7.78 4.46 -23.59
CA ILE A 146 -7.89 5.91 -23.52
C ILE A 146 -7.09 6.53 -24.66
N ASN A 147 -7.76 7.22 -25.57
CA ASN A 147 -7.08 8.03 -26.58
C ASN A 147 -6.68 9.38 -25.96
N PHE A 148 -5.50 9.46 -25.37
CA PHE A 148 -4.99 10.68 -24.73
C PHE A 148 -4.85 11.89 -25.67
N GLY A 149 -4.84 11.68 -27.01
CA GLY A 149 -4.81 12.77 -27.97
C GLY A 149 -6.16 13.45 -28.19
N THR A 150 -7.26 12.80 -27.83
CA THR A 150 -8.61 13.30 -28.09
C THR A 150 -9.54 13.26 -26.87
N VAL A 151 -9.12 12.64 -25.78
CA VAL A 151 -9.92 12.55 -24.56
C VAL A 151 -10.13 13.93 -23.95
N GLU A 152 -11.37 14.28 -23.68
CA GLU A 152 -11.69 15.46 -22.88
C GLU A 152 -11.55 15.14 -21.39
N TYR A 153 -11.26 16.17 -20.59
CA TYR A 153 -11.21 16.00 -19.14
C TYR A 153 -12.56 15.51 -18.62
N SER A 154 -12.50 14.41 -17.87
CA SER A 154 -13.66 13.82 -17.19
C SER A 154 -13.32 13.52 -15.74
N ALA A 155 -14.19 13.85 -14.83
CA ALA A 155 -14.06 13.54 -13.41
C ALA A 155 -15.31 12.81 -12.91
N GLN A 156 -15.09 11.79 -12.11
CA GLN A 156 -16.16 11.06 -11.41
C GLN A 156 -15.89 11.06 -9.91
N ASP A 157 -16.96 11.17 -9.13
CA ASP A 157 -16.87 11.00 -7.69
C ASP A 157 -16.79 9.51 -7.36
N ILE A 158 -15.60 9.04 -7.04
CA ILE A 158 -15.33 7.64 -6.75
C ILE A 158 -15.99 7.15 -5.46
N TYR A 159 -16.41 8.05 -4.58
CA TYR A 159 -17.05 7.71 -3.29
C TYR A 159 -18.55 7.51 -3.41
N LYS A 160 -19.16 7.92 -4.52
CA LYS A 160 -20.61 7.71 -4.79
C LYS A 160 -20.93 6.37 -5.44
N GLN A 161 -19.93 5.56 -5.70
CA GLN A 161 -20.15 4.25 -6.31
C GLN A 161 -20.43 3.22 -5.23
N GLU A 162 -21.64 2.68 -5.21
CA GLU A 162 -22.04 1.63 -4.29
C GLU A 162 -21.41 0.29 -4.64
N PRO A 163 -21.06 -0.55 -3.64
CA PRO A 163 -20.55 -1.89 -3.89
C PRO A 163 -21.63 -2.79 -4.51
N THR A 164 -21.17 -3.74 -5.33
CA THR A 164 -22.02 -4.77 -5.91
C THR A 164 -21.81 -6.09 -5.18
N PHE A 165 -22.87 -6.87 -5.02
CA PHE A 165 -22.82 -8.18 -4.36
C PHE A 165 -23.28 -9.27 -5.32
N THR A 166 -22.50 -10.34 -5.40
CA THR A 166 -22.90 -11.54 -6.13
C THR A 166 -23.55 -12.51 -5.16
N GLU A 167 -24.83 -12.79 -5.36
CA GLU A 167 -25.52 -13.79 -4.57
C GLU A 167 -25.11 -15.21 -5.02
N ILE A 168 -24.66 -16.02 -4.07
CA ILE A 168 -24.31 -17.42 -4.32
C ILE A 168 -25.48 -18.29 -3.86
N THR A 169 -26.11 -18.96 -4.80
CA THR A 169 -27.17 -19.92 -4.51
C THR A 169 -26.63 -21.34 -4.50
N PHE A 170 -27.01 -22.08 -3.48
CA PHE A 170 -26.68 -23.51 -3.38
C PHE A 170 -27.91 -24.32 -3.83
N THR A 171 -27.75 -25.06 -4.90
CA THR A 171 -28.73 -26.08 -5.30
C THR A 171 -28.47 -27.37 -4.56
N LYS A 172 -29.55 -28.00 -4.02
CA LYS A 172 -29.49 -29.30 -3.36
C LYS A 172 -29.22 -30.41 -4.36
#